data_d40cab65ce8494dd2857bda3e77b6079
#
_entry.id   d40cab65ce8494dd2857bda3e77b6079
#
_cell.length_a   1.000
_cell.length_b   1.000
_cell.length_c   1.000
_cell.angle_alpha   90.00
_cell.angle_beta   90.00
_cell.angle_gamma   90.00
#
_symmetry.space_group_name_H-M   'P 1'
#
loop_
_entity.id
_entity.type
_entity.pdbx_description
1 polymer ?
#
loop_
_entity_poly.entity_id
_entity_poly.type
_entity_poly.pdbx_seq_one_letter_code
_entity_poly.pdbx_strand_id
1 'polypeptide(L)'
;MTYKERQAFRKTDAWRKWKAKCRLHTTKDFITKEPLCRNWNLHHLDLNVQRYDHIDDMNRFMPLNPKTHELIHELFKWYKKDHKVIDRIKKTLDLMEEYTGEVLHRSNKMEAQEDRKHLLSDNDRRD
;
A
#
# COMPACT_ATOMS: atom_id res chain seq x y z
N MET A 1 -11.69 -10.00 16.55
CA MET A 1 -10.46 -9.75 17.33
C MET A 1 -10.45 -8.36 17.91
N THR A 2 -10.10 -8.24 19.19
CA THR A 2 -9.88 -6.95 19.84
C THR A 2 -8.53 -6.36 19.39
N TYR A 3 -8.34 -5.07 19.70
CA TYR A 3 -7.05 -4.41 19.46
C TYR A 3 -5.92 -5.11 20.19
N LYS A 4 -6.14 -5.51 21.47
CA LYS A 4 -5.14 -6.24 22.25
C LYS A 4 -4.78 -7.59 21.62
N GLU A 5 -5.78 -8.32 21.13
CA GLU A 5 -5.57 -9.61 20.47
C GLU A 5 -4.76 -9.45 19.20
N ARG A 6 -5.03 -8.41 18.40
CA ARG A 6 -4.24 -8.11 17.20
C ARG A 6 -2.80 -7.75 17.54
N GLN A 7 -2.59 -6.97 18.58
CA GLN A 7 -1.24 -6.62 19.04
C GLN A 7 -0.49 -7.85 19.53
N ALA A 8 -1.16 -8.73 20.27
CA ALA A 8 -0.56 -9.99 20.73
C ALA A 8 -0.19 -10.89 19.53
N PHE A 9 -1.06 -10.98 18.53
CA PHE A 9 -0.82 -11.77 17.33
C PHE A 9 0.42 -11.29 16.57
N ARG A 10 0.61 -9.96 16.45
CA ARG A 10 1.79 -9.38 15.79
C ARG A 10 3.12 -9.72 16.47
N LYS A 11 3.08 -10.12 17.73
CA LYS A 11 4.26 -10.53 18.50
C LYS A 11 4.56 -12.02 18.38
N THR A 12 3.70 -12.79 17.72
CA THR A 12 3.91 -14.23 17.56
C THR A 12 4.97 -14.55 16.50
N ASP A 13 5.59 -15.70 16.65
CA ASP A 13 6.54 -16.21 15.66
C ASP A 13 5.85 -16.48 14.32
N ALA A 14 4.60 -16.92 14.34
CA ALA A 14 3.82 -17.14 13.13
C ALA A 14 3.71 -15.86 12.29
N TRP A 15 3.40 -14.73 12.91
CA TRP A 15 3.34 -13.44 12.22
C TRP A 15 4.69 -12.99 11.71
N ARG A 16 5.74 -13.12 12.53
CA ARG A 16 7.10 -12.74 12.13
C ARG A 16 7.58 -13.53 10.94
N LYS A 17 7.35 -14.84 10.92
CA LYS A 17 7.73 -15.73 9.81
C LYS A 17 6.95 -15.39 8.56
N TRP A 18 5.65 -15.11 8.69
CA TRP A 18 4.81 -14.70 7.58
C TRP A 18 5.28 -13.38 6.97
N LYS A 19 5.55 -12.39 7.81
CA LYS A 19 6.05 -11.08 7.38
C LYS A 19 7.40 -11.21 6.67
N ALA A 20 8.30 -12.03 7.21
CA ALA A 20 9.59 -12.32 6.57
C ALA A 20 9.41 -13.00 5.21
N LYS A 21 8.48 -13.93 5.10
CA LYS A 21 8.14 -14.59 3.83
C LYS A 21 7.63 -13.59 2.81
N CYS A 22 6.74 -12.70 3.19
CA CYS A 22 6.24 -11.64 2.32
C CYS A 22 7.37 -10.71 1.88
N ARG A 23 8.34 -10.43 2.76
CA ARG A 23 9.51 -9.59 2.46
C ARG A 23 10.40 -10.18 1.36
N LEU A 24 10.46 -11.49 1.24
CA LEU A 24 11.22 -12.15 0.18
C LEU A 24 10.65 -11.86 -1.23
N HIS A 25 9.38 -11.54 -1.33
CA HIS A 25 8.70 -11.28 -2.59
C HIS A 25 8.65 -9.79 -2.95
N THR A 26 9.01 -8.91 -2.02
CA THR A 26 8.99 -7.47 -2.27
C THR A 26 10.02 -6.74 -1.40
N THR A 27 10.66 -5.74 -1.99
CA THR A 27 11.63 -4.89 -1.30
C THR A 27 11.17 -3.44 -1.26
N LYS A 28 9.99 -3.14 -1.83
CA LYS A 28 9.52 -1.78 -2.02
C LYS A 28 8.10 -1.60 -1.51
N ASP A 29 7.81 -0.39 -1.04
CA ASP A 29 6.45 0.07 -0.79
C ASP A 29 5.63 -0.06 -2.08
N PHE A 30 4.47 -0.67 -1.98
CA PHE A 30 3.64 -0.95 -3.16
C PHE A 30 3.14 0.32 -3.85
N ILE A 31 2.89 1.37 -3.08
CA ILE A 31 2.33 2.63 -3.60
C ILE A 31 3.41 3.58 -4.09
N THR A 32 4.42 3.86 -3.25
CA THR A 32 5.46 4.85 -3.56
C THR A 32 6.60 4.29 -4.38
N LYS A 33 6.76 2.96 -4.39
CA LYS A 33 7.90 2.27 -5.00
C LYS A 33 9.25 2.58 -4.34
N GLU A 34 9.23 3.25 -3.21
CA GLU A 34 10.42 3.48 -2.41
C GLU A 34 10.82 2.22 -1.65
N PRO A 35 12.11 2.07 -1.29
CA PRO A 35 12.53 0.92 -0.50
C PRO A 35 11.76 0.84 0.82
N LEU A 36 11.45 -0.38 1.25
CA LEU A 36 10.79 -0.60 2.54
C LEU A 36 11.75 -0.24 3.66
N CYS A 37 11.30 0.57 4.60
CA CYS A 37 12.06 0.92 5.79
C CYS A 37 11.99 -0.19 6.84
N ARG A 38 12.77 -0.08 7.91
CA ARG A 38 12.90 -1.10 8.95
C ARG A 38 11.55 -1.47 9.58
N ASN A 39 10.69 -0.50 9.80
CA ASN A 39 9.39 -0.66 10.45
C ASN A 39 8.22 -0.69 9.47
N TRP A 40 8.45 -1.22 8.27
CA TRP A 40 7.41 -1.37 7.27
C TRP A 40 6.23 -2.20 7.77
N ASN A 41 5.07 -1.95 7.19
CA ASN A 41 3.82 -2.60 7.56
C ASN A 41 3.34 -3.55 6.49
N LEU A 42 2.75 -4.64 6.92
CA LEU A 42 2.03 -5.55 6.05
C LEU A 42 0.55 -5.21 6.16
N HIS A 43 0.06 -4.43 5.19
CA HIS A 43 -1.31 -3.95 5.18
C HIS A 43 -2.30 -5.05 4.82
N HIS A 44 -3.33 -5.22 5.63
CA HIS A 44 -4.42 -6.16 5.36
C HIS A 44 -5.42 -5.52 4.39
N LEU A 45 -5.60 -6.09 3.21
CA LEU A 45 -6.48 -5.53 2.21
C LEU A 45 -7.97 -5.69 2.56
N ASP A 46 -8.33 -6.77 3.22
CA ASP A 46 -9.73 -7.04 3.57
C ASP A 46 -10.21 -6.30 4.81
N LEU A 47 -9.31 -5.79 5.64
CA LEU A 47 -9.60 -5.08 6.90
C LEU A 47 -10.55 -5.85 7.83
N ASN A 48 -10.69 -7.14 7.64
CA ASN A 48 -11.59 -7.96 8.46
C ASN A 48 -10.90 -8.36 9.75
N VAL A 49 -11.29 -7.73 10.86
CA VAL A 49 -10.68 -7.96 12.16
C VAL A 49 -10.89 -9.39 12.68
N GLN A 50 -11.91 -10.09 12.21
CA GLN A 50 -12.14 -11.48 12.58
C GLN A 50 -11.22 -12.45 11.85
N ARG A 51 -10.65 -12.04 10.74
CA ARG A 51 -9.73 -12.82 9.92
C ARG A 51 -8.31 -12.31 9.97
N TYR A 52 -8.00 -11.49 10.96
CA TYR A 52 -6.70 -10.86 11.10
C TYR A 52 -5.54 -11.86 11.19
N ASP A 53 -5.79 -13.00 11.79
CA ASP A 53 -4.81 -14.09 11.96
C ASP A 53 -4.78 -15.10 10.81
N HIS A 54 -5.56 -14.89 9.76
CA HIS A 54 -5.52 -15.73 8.55
C HIS A 54 -4.35 -15.30 7.67
N ILE A 55 -3.23 -15.98 7.82
CA ILE A 55 -1.96 -15.69 7.14
C ILE A 55 -1.63 -16.76 6.10
N ASP A 56 -2.60 -17.12 5.30
CA ASP A 56 -2.50 -18.19 4.30
C ASP A 56 -2.43 -17.68 2.85
N ASP A 57 -2.71 -16.41 2.62
CA ASP A 57 -2.82 -15.85 1.27
C ASP A 57 -2.11 -14.50 1.17
N MET A 58 -0.97 -14.47 0.49
CA MET A 58 -0.18 -13.24 0.28
C MET A 58 -0.94 -12.15 -0.48
N ASN A 59 -1.93 -12.53 -1.30
CA ASN A 59 -2.71 -11.57 -2.09
C ASN A 59 -3.62 -10.68 -1.21
N ARG A 60 -3.81 -11.05 0.06
CA ARG A 60 -4.56 -10.25 1.02
C ARG A 60 -3.73 -9.18 1.71
N PHE A 61 -2.45 -9.13 1.42
CA PHE A 61 -1.50 -8.25 2.10
C PHE A 61 -0.77 -7.37 1.11
N MET A 62 -0.42 -6.17 1.55
CA MET A 62 0.32 -5.21 0.76
C MET A 62 1.44 -4.61 1.62
N PRO A 63 2.70 -4.65 1.14
CA PRO A 63 3.81 -4.05 1.89
C PRO A 63 3.77 -2.53 1.74
N LEU A 64 3.73 -1.84 2.86
CA LEU A 64 3.70 -0.37 2.89
C LEU A 64 4.64 0.15 3.97
N ASN A 65 5.28 1.26 3.71
CA ASN A 65 5.97 2.02 4.75
C ASN A 65 4.94 2.68 5.68
N PRO A 66 5.31 3.01 6.93
CA PRO A 66 4.34 3.50 7.90
C PRO A 66 3.51 4.69 7.44
N LYS A 67 4.13 5.67 6.79
CA LYS A 67 3.42 6.87 6.31
C LYS A 67 2.42 6.55 5.21
N THR A 68 2.80 5.68 4.28
CA THR A 68 1.90 5.24 3.21
C THR A 68 0.75 4.42 3.78
N HIS A 69 1.04 3.55 4.74
CA HIS A 69 0.03 2.74 5.42
C HIS A 69 -1.02 3.61 6.11
N GLU A 70 -0.56 4.63 6.84
CA GLU A 70 -1.44 5.60 7.49
C GLU A 70 -2.30 6.36 6.48
N LEU A 71 -1.68 6.83 5.39
CA LEU A 71 -2.36 7.54 4.32
C LEU A 71 -3.46 6.68 3.67
N ILE A 72 -3.16 5.41 3.37
CA ILE A 72 -4.13 4.49 2.77
C ILE A 72 -5.32 4.27 3.70
N HIS A 73 -5.10 4.06 4.99
CA HIS A 73 -6.19 3.93 5.95
C HIS A 73 -7.07 5.18 6.00
N GLU A 74 -6.47 6.35 6.00
CA GLU A 74 -7.21 7.62 6.02
C GLU A 74 -8.02 7.83 4.73
N LEU A 75 -7.41 7.57 3.58
CA LEU A 75 -8.09 7.68 2.29
C LEU A 75 -9.25 6.68 2.18
N PHE A 76 -9.07 5.45 2.65
CA PHE A 76 -10.11 4.44 2.59
C PHE A 76 -11.31 4.80 3.49
N LYS A 77 -11.06 5.41 4.63
CA LYS A 77 -12.10 5.92 5.52
C LYS A 77 -13.01 6.92 4.80
N TRP A 78 -12.42 7.86 4.07
CA TRP A 78 -13.17 8.82 3.26
C TRP A 78 -13.84 8.16 2.05
N TYR A 79 -13.13 7.29 1.37
CA TYR A 79 -13.64 6.55 0.21
C TYR A 79 -14.93 5.78 0.54
N LYS A 80 -15.02 5.18 1.72
CA LYS A 80 -16.22 4.48 2.16
C LYS A 80 -17.42 5.40 2.36
N LYS A 81 -17.18 6.64 2.76
CA LYS A 81 -18.23 7.65 2.93
C LYS A 81 -18.71 8.20 1.59
N ASP A 82 -17.78 8.56 0.73
CA ASP A 82 -18.04 9.13 -0.58
C ASP A 82 -16.84 8.83 -1.47
N HIS A 83 -16.97 7.85 -2.35
CA HIS A 83 -15.86 7.45 -3.23
C HIS A 83 -15.40 8.56 -4.18
N LYS A 84 -16.21 9.59 -4.42
CA LYS A 84 -15.82 10.75 -5.22
C LYS A 84 -14.75 11.63 -4.54
N VAL A 85 -14.52 11.44 -3.25
CA VAL A 85 -13.46 12.14 -2.53
C VAL A 85 -12.10 11.91 -3.19
N ILE A 86 -11.82 10.70 -3.67
CA ILE A 86 -10.56 10.40 -4.34
C ILE A 86 -10.40 11.21 -5.62
N ASP A 87 -11.47 11.34 -6.41
CA ASP A 87 -11.45 12.15 -7.63
C ASP A 87 -11.17 13.63 -7.31
N ARG A 88 -11.74 14.13 -6.23
CA ARG A 88 -11.53 15.52 -5.79
C ARG A 88 -10.09 15.74 -5.27
N ILE A 89 -9.51 14.75 -4.61
CA ILE A 89 -8.10 14.79 -4.18
C ILE A 89 -7.21 14.88 -5.40
N LYS A 90 -7.43 14.02 -6.39
CA LYS A 90 -6.66 14.05 -7.63
C LYS A 90 -6.76 15.40 -8.33
N LYS A 91 -7.97 15.95 -8.44
CA LYS A 91 -8.19 17.27 -9.03
C LYS A 91 -7.45 18.37 -8.26
N THR A 92 -7.44 18.28 -6.94
CA THR A 92 -6.72 19.22 -6.09
C THR A 92 -5.22 19.17 -6.36
N LEU A 93 -4.66 17.98 -6.51
CA LEU A 93 -3.25 17.80 -6.85
C LEU A 93 -2.92 18.40 -8.22
N ASP A 94 -3.80 18.21 -9.20
CA ASP A 94 -3.63 18.81 -10.52
C ASP A 94 -3.65 20.35 -10.46
N LEU A 95 -4.54 20.93 -9.66
CA LEU A 95 -4.59 22.38 -9.44
C LEU A 95 -3.33 22.89 -8.71
N MET A 96 -2.83 22.16 -7.75
CA MET A 96 -1.58 22.52 -7.06
C MET A 96 -0.40 22.54 -8.03
N GLU A 97 -0.33 21.57 -8.94
CA GLU A 97 0.68 21.55 -10.00
C GLU A 97 0.58 22.80 -10.87
N GLU A 98 -0.63 23.17 -11.28
CA GLU A 98 -0.88 24.37 -12.10
C GLU A 98 -0.47 25.66 -11.37
N TYR A 99 -0.88 25.82 -10.11
CA TYR A 99 -0.62 27.04 -9.35
C TYR A 99 0.81 27.17 -8.85
N THR A 100 1.49 26.07 -8.57
CA THR A 100 2.90 26.12 -8.16
C THR A 100 3.84 26.33 -9.34
N GLY A 101 3.37 26.06 -10.56
CA GLY A 101 4.22 26.09 -11.74
C GLY A 101 5.31 25.02 -11.73
N GLU A 102 5.28 24.09 -10.75
CA GLU A 102 6.20 22.97 -10.72
C GLU A 102 5.78 21.97 -11.78
N VAL A 103 6.70 21.69 -12.71
CA VAL A 103 6.54 20.53 -13.58
C VAL A 103 6.89 19.34 -12.71
N LEU A 104 5.88 18.85 -11.99
CA LEU A 104 6.03 17.65 -11.21
C LEU A 104 6.37 16.50 -12.17
N HIS A 105 7.17 15.56 -11.72
CA HIS A 105 7.67 14.43 -12.50
C HIS A 105 6.54 13.66 -13.19
N ARG A 106 5.98 14.25 -14.22
CA ARG A 106 5.17 13.48 -15.16
C ARG A 106 6.12 12.80 -16.09
N SER A 107 6.13 11.50 -16.01
CA SER A 107 6.77 10.70 -17.01
C SER A 107 6.25 11.12 -18.38
N ASN A 108 7.13 11.26 -19.36
CA ASN A 108 6.70 11.36 -20.73
C ASN A 108 5.98 10.03 -21.11
N LYS A 109 5.39 9.98 -22.32
CA LYS A 109 4.64 8.78 -22.74
C LYS A 109 5.47 7.49 -22.66
N MET A 110 6.77 7.57 -22.92
CA MET A 110 7.65 6.40 -22.88
C MET A 110 7.88 5.92 -21.47
N GLU A 111 8.15 6.83 -20.53
CA GLU A 111 8.31 6.50 -19.11
C GLU A 111 7.02 5.93 -18.54
N ALA A 112 5.87 6.50 -18.89
CA ALA A 112 4.58 5.97 -18.46
C ALA A 112 4.34 4.55 -18.96
N GLN A 113 4.78 4.22 -20.18
CA GLN A 113 4.68 2.86 -20.70
C GLN A 113 5.61 1.91 -19.97
N GLU A 114 6.82 2.34 -19.65
CA GLU A 114 7.76 1.54 -18.86
C GLU A 114 7.22 1.28 -17.46
N ASP A 115 6.66 2.28 -16.80
CA ASP A 115 6.04 2.13 -15.49
C ASP A 115 4.89 1.12 -15.53
N ARG A 116 4.07 1.15 -16.58
CA ARG A 116 3.00 0.15 -16.78
C ARG A 116 3.57 -1.25 -16.96
N LYS A 117 4.65 -1.39 -17.71
CA LYS A 117 5.32 -2.68 -17.89
C LYS A 117 5.87 -3.20 -16.56
N HIS A 118 6.46 -2.33 -15.75
CA HIS A 118 6.95 -2.70 -14.42
C HIS A 118 5.82 -3.12 -13.49
N LEU A 119 4.70 -2.43 -13.50
CA LEU A 119 3.52 -2.81 -12.72
C LEU A 119 2.99 -4.18 -13.12
N LEU A 120 2.90 -4.46 -14.41
CA LEU A 120 2.48 -5.77 -14.92
C LEU A 120 3.49 -6.85 -14.53
N SER A 121 4.78 -6.58 -14.65
CA SER A 121 5.84 -7.50 -14.25
C SER A 121 5.81 -7.80 -12.75
N ASP A 122 5.59 -6.77 -11.91
CA ASP A 122 5.46 -6.94 -10.46
C ASP A 122 4.22 -7.75 -10.09
N ASN A 123 3.11 -7.56 -10.79
CA ASN A 123 1.91 -8.36 -10.60
C ASN A 123 2.13 -9.81 -11.01
N ASP A 124 2.82 -10.06 -12.11
CA ASP A 124 3.18 -11.42 -12.54
C ASP A 124 4.07 -12.12 -11.51
N ARG A 125 4.94 -11.39 -10.84
CA ARG A 125 5.80 -11.94 -9.78
C ARG A 125 5.06 -12.25 -8.48
N ARG A 126 3.89 -11.68 -8.27
CA ARG A 126 3.07 -11.92 -7.07
C ARG A 126 2.17 -13.14 -7.19
N ASP A 127 1.88 -13.50 -8.38
CA ASP A 127 1.15 -14.72 -8.70
C ASP A 127 2.13 -15.90 -8.69
#